data_bdbab6b103d1d535c7b1021fd4260571
#
_entry.id   bdbab6b103d1d535c7b1021fd4260571
#
_cell.length_a   1.000
_cell.length_b   1.000
_cell.length_c   1.000
_cell.angle_alpha   90.00
_cell.angle_beta   90.00
_cell.angle_gamma   90.00
#
_symmetry.space_group_name_H-M   'P 1'
#
loop_
_entity.id
_entity.type
_entity.pdbx_description
1 polymer ?
#
loop_
_entity_poly.entity_id
_entity_poly.type
_entity_poly.pdbx_seq_one_letter_code
_entity_poly.pdbx_strand_id
1 'polypeptide(L)'
;MITVLINGGLGNQLFQVFATLATAIRNEDTCYFMHMPRDATGKRTTYWKSLLHNLMPLTVISTPSNVQRFMRLPVHQETGFRYTKLPSKTAMNSTPLKLVGYFQSDKYFADVRDEIYAKIQLIEQHDGIKTMFQDSAWFSGGAMTIAMHFRIGDYAQIQDAHPILPLEYYRRALHHIVSNVPSADLYKPNDDGNDVITDVKFNVLIFNQACDDEVVLEHMRALKADPEFAKRCRFYKVPDMFEDWKQMLLMSVCAHNIIANSTFSWWGAYFNQNPGKMVCYPSAWFGPALKHDTRDLFPADWVKINSLI
;
A
#
# COMPACT_ATOMS: atom_id res chain seq x y z
N MET A 1 -15.77 -5.31 22.69
CA MET A 1 -14.74 -4.26 22.45
C MET A 1 -13.48 -4.90 21.87
N ILE A 2 -12.98 -4.39 20.76
CA ILE A 2 -11.85 -4.95 19.98
C ILE A 2 -10.67 -3.95 20.00
N THR A 3 -9.45 -4.47 20.11
CA THR A 3 -8.23 -3.67 19.98
C THR A 3 -7.12 -4.50 19.32
N VAL A 4 -5.98 -3.90 19.00
CA VAL A 4 -4.82 -4.57 18.38
C VAL A 4 -3.52 -4.06 18.94
N LEU A 5 -2.52 -4.93 18.99
CA LEU A 5 -1.14 -4.54 19.27
C LEU A 5 -0.47 -4.05 17.98
N ILE A 6 -0.31 -2.74 17.84
CA ILE A 6 0.30 -2.12 16.65
C ILE A 6 1.79 -2.46 16.58
N ASN A 7 2.21 -3.00 15.41
CA ASN A 7 3.59 -3.41 15.18
C ASN A 7 4.01 -3.25 13.71
N GLY A 8 5.26 -2.90 13.46
CA GLY A 8 5.85 -2.81 12.14
C GLY A 8 5.70 -1.44 11.46
N GLY A 9 6.07 -1.36 10.18
CA GLY A 9 5.96 -0.15 9.36
C GLY A 9 4.51 0.19 8.99
N LEU A 10 4.31 1.33 8.30
CA LEU A 10 3.00 1.87 7.92
C LEU A 10 2.06 0.82 7.32
N GLY A 11 2.52 0.06 6.31
CA GLY A 11 1.68 -0.94 5.67
C GLY A 11 1.19 -2.04 6.63
N ASN A 12 2.06 -2.50 7.54
CA ASN A 12 1.68 -3.48 8.56
C ASN A 12 0.68 -2.91 9.55
N GLN A 13 0.89 -1.66 9.99
CA GLN A 13 -0.04 -0.97 10.89
C GLN A 13 -1.43 -0.81 10.27
N LEU A 14 -1.51 -0.50 8.96
CA LEU A 14 -2.78 -0.40 8.25
C LEU A 14 -3.54 -1.73 8.23
N PHE A 15 -2.88 -2.86 7.95
CA PHE A 15 -3.52 -4.17 8.02
C PHE A 15 -4.12 -4.44 9.41
N GLN A 16 -3.38 -4.14 10.46
CA GLN A 16 -3.82 -4.32 11.85
C GLN A 16 -5.00 -3.41 12.20
N VAL A 17 -4.94 -2.14 11.80
CA VAL A 17 -6.03 -1.17 12.04
C VAL A 17 -7.29 -1.58 11.27
N PHE A 18 -7.15 -1.94 10.00
CA PHE A 18 -8.28 -2.32 9.15
C PHE A 18 -8.95 -3.62 9.62
N ALA A 19 -8.16 -4.64 9.98
CA ALA A 19 -8.70 -5.88 10.54
C ALA A 19 -9.46 -5.63 11.86
N THR A 20 -8.96 -4.71 12.69
CA THR A 20 -9.61 -4.33 13.96
C THR A 20 -10.92 -3.59 13.72
N LEU A 21 -10.92 -2.58 12.86
CA LEU A 21 -12.12 -1.83 12.49
C LEU A 21 -13.18 -2.76 11.87
N ALA A 22 -12.78 -3.62 10.91
CA ALA A 22 -13.68 -4.56 10.27
C ALA A 22 -14.28 -5.55 11.27
N THR A 23 -13.48 -6.04 12.22
CA THR A 23 -13.99 -6.94 13.27
C THR A 23 -15.00 -6.23 14.17
N ALA A 24 -14.74 -4.97 14.52
CA ALA A 24 -15.67 -4.18 15.31
C ALA A 24 -16.97 -3.89 14.55
N ILE A 25 -16.89 -3.49 13.29
CA ILE A 25 -18.06 -3.24 12.43
C ILE A 25 -18.94 -4.50 12.32
N ARG A 26 -18.38 -5.64 11.93
CA ARG A 26 -19.13 -6.90 11.77
C ARG A 26 -19.78 -7.41 13.05
N ASN A 27 -19.21 -7.07 14.19
CA ASN A 27 -19.70 -7.48 15.50
C ASN A 27 -20.62 -6.43 16.16
N GLU A 28 -20.88 -5.32 15.47
CA GLU A 28 -21.61 -4.17 16.06
C GLU A 28 -21.01 -3.81 17.44
N ASP A 29 -19.69 -3.76 17.50
CA ASP A 29 -18.93 -3.56 18.73
C ASP A 29 -18.05 -2.32 18.62
N THR A 30 -17.55 -1.85 19.75
CA THR A 30 -16.57 -0.75 19.79
C THR A 30 -15.16 -1.26 19.56
N CYS A 31 -14.31 -0.42 18.99
CA CYS A 31 -12.87 -0.63 18.98
C CYS A 31 -12.14 0.56 19.57
N TYR A 32 -10.93 0.32 20.04
CA TYR A 32 -10.01 1.40 20.42
C TYR A 32 -8.56 1.00 20.11
N PHE A 33 -7.71 2.00 20.04
CA PHE A 33 -6.28 1.84 19.80
C PHE A 33 -5.47 2.54 20.89
N MET A 34 -4.34 1.94 21.29
CA MET A 34 -3.42 2.63 22.18
C MET A 34 -2.69 3.75 21.42
N HIS A 35 -2.89 5.00 21.84
CA HIS A 35 -2.18 6.13 21.28
C HIS A 35 -0.74 6.15 21.78
N MET A 36 0.14 5.47 21.06
CA MET A 36 1.58 5.47 21.31
C MET A 36 2.29 6.17 20.13
N PRO A 37 3.39 6.92 20.37
CA PRO A 37 4.14 7.56 19.28
C PRO A 37 4.93 6.56 18.43
N ARG A 38 5.16 5.37 18.98
CA ARG A 38 5.87 4.27 18.32
C ARG A 38 5.11 2.96 18.48
N ASP A 39 5.40 2.01 17.58
CA ASP A 39 4.87 0.64 17.62
C ASP A 39 5.31 -0.13 18.87
N ALA A 40 4.82 -1.36 19.04
CA ALA A 40 5.12 -2.19 20.21
C ALA A 40 6.62 -2.50 20.38
N THR A 41 7.42 -2.43 19.30
CA THR A 41 8.89 -2.61 19.36
C THR A 41 9.64 -1.33 19.73
N GLY A 42 8.98 -0.18 19.74
CA GLY A 42 9.59 1.13 19.93
C GLY A 42 10.43 1.62 18.73
N LYS A 43 10.42 0.91 17.61
CA LYS A 43 11.29 1.20 16.45
C LYS A 43 10.60 2.02 15.37
N ARG A 44 9.30 1.81 15.13
CA ARG A 44 8.56 2.42 14.04
C ARG A 44 7.56 3.47 14.55
N THR A 45 7.47 4.59 13.85
CA THR A 45 6.48 5.64 14.13
C THR A 45 5.07 5.12 13.89
N THR A 46 4.10 5.59 14.68
CA THR A 46 2.66 5.39 14.42
C THR A 46 2.08 6.60 13.69
N TYR A 47 0.96 6.40 12.98
CA TYR A 47 0.41 7.39 12.05
C TYR A 47 -0.88 8.06 12.55
N TRP A 48 -1.09 8.08 13.88
CA TRP A 48 -2.28 8.69 14.50
C TRP A 48 -2.40 10.20 14.26
N LYS A 49 -1.29 10.90 14.03
CA LYS A 49 -1.27 12.35 13.77
C LYS A 49 -1.16 12.71 12.29
N SER A 50 -1.27 11.72 11.41
CA SER A 50 -1.14 11.89 9.96
C SER A 50 -2.23 11.09 9.24
N LEU A 51 -1.92 10.04 8.49
CA LEU A 51 -2.87 9.24 7.71
C LEU A 51 -4.09 8.74 8.52
N LEU A 52 -3.90 8.39 9.79
CA LEU A 52 -4.95 7.87 10.67
C LEU A 52 -5.55 8.96 11.60
N HIS A 53 -5.37 10.25 11.27
CA HIS A 53 -5.80 11.36 12.14
C HIS A 53 -7.30 11.29 12.49
N ASN A 54 -8.11 10.91 11.54
CA ASN A 54 -9.57 10.82 11.73
C ASN A 54 -10.00 9.68 12.66
N LEU A 55 -9.09 8.75 12.99
CA LEU A 55 -9.31 7.70 13.99
C LEU A 55 -8.87 8.12 15.41
N MET A 56 -8.36 9.34 15.60
CA MET A 56 -7.97 9.83 16.92
C MET A 56 -9.07 9.69 17.99
N PRO A 57 -10.37 9.91 17.69
CA PRO A 57 -11.45 9.68 18.65
C PRO A 57 -11.56 8.23 19.15
N LEU A 58 -11.02 7.27 18.40
CA LEU A 58 -10.95 5.85 18.79
C LEU A 58 -9.66 5.52 19.55
N THR A 59 -8.83 6.49 19.90
CA THR A 59 -7.57 6.22 20.61
C THR A 59 -7.69 6.46 22.11
N VAL A 60 -6.88 5.73 22.86
CA VAL A 60 -6.76 5.87 24.33
C VAL A 60 -5.32 6.23 24.67
N ILE A 61 -5.12 7.27 25.47
CA ILE A 61 -3.79 7.72 25.89
C ILE A 61 -3.05 6.61 26.63
N SER A 62 -1.79 6.40 26.29
CA SER A 62 -0.92 5.35 26.82
C SER A 62 -0.36 5.71 28.24
N THR A 63 -1.26 5.94 29.21
CA THR A 63 -0.86 6.02 30.61
C THR A 63 -0.41 4.66 31.13
N PRO A 64 0.44 4.58 32.19
CA PRO A 64 0.84 3.29 32.78
C PRO A 64 -0.35 2.38 33.12
N SER A 65 -1.44 2.94 33.66
CA SER A 65 -2.66 2.20 33.98
C SER A 65 -3.35 1.64 32.72
N ASN A 66 -3.50 2.46 31.67
CA ASN A 66 -4.13 2.03 30.43
C ASN A 66 -3.28 0.97 29.73
N VAL A 67 -1.97 1.12 29.71
CA VAL A 67 -1.04 0.10 29.15
C VAL A 67 -1.15 -1.20 29.92
N GLN A 68 -1.16 -1.16 31.26
CA GLN A 68 -1.31 -2.36 32.08
C GLN A 68 -2.64 -3.07 31.81
N ARG A 69 -3.74 -2.32 31.70
CA ARG A 69 -5.06 -2.87 31.36
C ARG A 69 -5.05 -3.49 29.96
N PHE A 70 -4.48 -2.81 28.98
CA PHE A 70 -4.34 -3.31 27.60
C PHE A 70 -3.53 -4.60 27.53
N MET A 71 -2.42 -4.67 28.26
CA MET A 71 -1.57 -5.88 28.27
C MET A 71 -2.27 -7.10 28.84
N ARG A 72 -3.22 -6.93 29.76
CA ARG A 72 -3.99 -8.01 30.40
C ARG A 72 -5.19 -8.49 29.58
N LEU A 73 -5.53 -7.84 28.47
CA LEU A 73 -6.65 -8.28 27.63
C LEU A 73 -6.43 -9.68 27.08
N PRO A 74 -7.50 -10.48 26.96
CA PRO A 74 -7.47 -11.73 26.21
C PRO A 74 -6.93 -11.52 24.81
N VAL A 75 -6.10 -12.43 24.35
CA VAL A 75 -5.40 -12.33 23.06
C VAL A 75 -6.00 -13.31 22.06
N HIS A 76 -6.26 -12.81 20.86
CA HIS A 76 -6.39 -13.63 19.66
C HIS A 76 -5.10 -13.50 18.86
N GLN A 77 -4.29 -14.56 18.86
CA GLN A 77 -3.04 -14.63 18.11
C GLN A 77 -3.32 -15.10 16.69
N GLU A 78 -2.86 -14.35 15.68
CA GLU A 78 -2.86 -14.81 14.30
C GLU A 78 -2.00 -16.07 14.16
N THR A 79 -2.56 -17.12 13.57
CA THR A 79 -1.89 -18.42 13.40
C THR A 79 -1.50 -18.63 11.94
N GLY A 80 -0.28 -18.24 11.58
CA GLY A 80 0.19 -18.35 10.20
C GLY A 80 -0.15 -17.13 9.34
N PHE A 81 0.07 -17.24 8.03
CA PHE A 81 -0.01 -16.14 7.07
C PHE A 81 -1.28 -16.17 6.20
N ARG A 82 -2.12 -17.18 6.37
CA ARG A 82 -3.39 -17.30 5.67
C ARG A 82 -4.51 -16.58 6.41
N TYR A 83 -5.49 -16.12 5.64
CA TYR A 83 -6.72 -15.60 6.23
C TYR A 83 -7.39 -16.66 7.12
N THR A 84 -7.72 -16.26 8.33
CA THR A 84 -8.54 -17.02 9.26
C THR A 84 -9.64 -16.13 9.81
N LYS A 85 -10.87 -16.63 9.84
CA LYS A 85 -12.03 -15.86 10.33
C LYS A 85 -11.77 -15.42 11.78
N LEU A 86 -11.88 -14.12 12.03
CA LEU A 86 -11.76 -13.56 13.38
C LEU A 86 -13.01 -13.89 14.22
N PRO A 87 -12.87 -13.97 15.55
CA PRO A 87 -13.96 -14.35 16.43
C PRO A 87 -15.17 -13.42 16.34
N SER A 88 -16.36 -13.98 16.35
CA SER A 88 -17.60 -13.21 16.48
C SER A 88 -17.84 -12.76 17.93
N LYS A 89 -18.65 -11.73 18.12
CA LYS A 89 -19.05 -11.22 19.44
C LYS A 89 -19.65 -12.31 20.34
N THR A 90 -20.48 -13.18 19.75
CA THR A 90 -21.07 -14.32 20.44
C THR A 90 -20.01 -15.32 20.90
N ALA A 91 -19.03 -15.65 20.05
CA ALA A 91 -17.93 -16.54 20.39
C ALA A 91 -17.04 -15.97 21.50
N MET A 92 -16.97 -14.65 21.62
CA MET A 92 -16.22 -13.94 22.66
C MET A 92 -16.98 -13.73 23.95
N ASN A 93 -18.26 -14.13 24.04
CA ASN A 93 -19.14 -13.83 25.19
C ASN A 93 -19.08 -12.34 25.60
N SER A 94 -19.01 -11.43 24.62
CA SER A 94 -18.81 -9.98 24.81
C SER A 94 -17.54 -9.59 25.58
N THR A 95 -16.58 -10.49 25.76
CA THR A 95 -15.30 -10.20 26.39
C THR A 95 -14.45 -9.32 25.47
N PRO A 96 -13.77 -8.29 26.00
CA PRO A 96 -12.82 -7.50 25.22
C PRO A 96 -11.72 -8.38 24.63
N LEU A 97 -11.31 -8.12 23.38
CA LEU A 97 -10.34 -8.92 22.65
C LEU A 97 -9.21 -8.05 22.09
N LYS A 98 -7.98 -8.49 22.28
CA LYS A 98 -6.78 -7.91 21.69
C LYS A 98 -6.28 -8.81 20.55
N LEU A 99 -6.24 -8.27 19.34
CA LEU A 99 -5.64 -8.92 18.18
C LEU A 99 -4.11 -8.78 18.23
N VAL A 100 -3.41 -9.85 17.91
CA VAL A 100 -1.94 -9.88 17.81
C VAL A 100 -1.56 -10.63 16.55
N GLY A 101 -0.97 -9.94 15.59
CA GLY A 101 -0.62 -10.44 14.27
C GLY A 101 -0.50 -9.31 13.26
N TYR A 102 -0.28 -9.63 12.00
CA TYR A 102 -0.22 -8.66 10.92
C TYR A 102 -1.52 -8.59 10.11
N PHE A 103 -2.27 -9.68 10.01
CA PHE A 103 -3.55 -9.79 9.28
C PHE A 103 -3.44 -9.35 7.83
N GLN A 104 -2.37 -9.78 7.15
CA GLN A 104 -2.01 -9.36 5.80
C GLN A 104 -2.86 -10.07 4.74
N SER A 105 -4.13 -9.71 4.67
CA SER A 105 -5.07 -10.11 3.62
C SER A 105 -6.22 -9.11 3.55
N ASP A 106 -6.66 -8.76 2.36
CA ASP A 106 -7.88 -7.95 2.16
C ASP A 106 -9.14 -8.65 2.67
N LYS A 107 -9.15 -9.98 2.73
CA LYS A 107 -10.27 -10.79 3.25
C LYS A 107 -10.67 -10.45 4.68
N TYR A 108 -9.76 -9.83 5.44
CA TYR A 108 -10.08 -9.35 6.78
C TYR A 108 -11.01 -8.14 6.80
N PHE A 109 -11.13 -7.38 5.70
CA PHE A 109 -11.84 -6.09 5.70
C PHE A 109 -12.51 -5.71 4.37
N ALA A 110 -12.39 -6.50 3.31
CA ALA A 110 -12.87 -6.15 1.97
C ALA A 110 -14.39 -5.88 1.91
N ASP A 111 -15.20 -6.61 2.67
CA ASP A 111 -16.66 -6.49 2.74
C ASP A 111 -17.16 -5.21 3.44
N VAL A 112 -16.33 -4.60 4.28
CA VAL A 112 -16.63 -3.35 5.00
C VAL A 112 -15.64 -2.23 4.65
N ARG A 113 -14.90 -2.40 3.57
CA ARG A 113 -13.83 -1.50 3.12
C ARG A 113 -14.30 -0.06 2.99
N ASP A 114 -15.44 0.15 2.36
CA ASP A 114 -15.93 1.49 2.06
C ASP A 114 -16.34 2.25 3.33
N GLU A 115 -16.86 1.54 4.35
CA GLU A 115 -17.10 2.13 5.66
C GLU A 115 -15.78 2.52 6.36
N ILE A 116 -14.74 1.70 6.24
CA ILE A 116 -13.43 2.03 6.80
C ILE A 116 -12.80 3.23 6.06
N TYR A 117 -12.92 3.27 4.74
CA TYR A 117 -12.46 4.40 3.92
C TYR A 117 -13.14 5.71 4.33
N ALA A 118 -14.45 5.68 4.58
CA ALA A 118 -15.17 6.84 5.10
C ALA A 118 -14.66 7.26 6.50
N LYS A 119 -14.35 6.29 7.39
CA LYS A 119 -13.81 6.61 8.73
C LYS A 119 -12.44 7.27 8.69
N ILE A 120 -11.57 6.91 7.75
CA ILE A 120 -10.26 7.56 7.56
C ILE A 120 -10.32 8.77 6.63
N GLN A 121 -11.50 9.09 6.06
CA GLN A 121 -11.69 10.16 5.07
C GLN A 121 -10.71 10.03 3.88
N LEU A 122 -10.68 8.82 3.27
CA LEU A 122 -9.71 8.54 2.22
C LEU A 122 -9.89 9.42 0.97
N ILE A 123 -11.13 9.76 0.62
CA ILE A 123 -11.44 10.61 -0.54
C ILE A 123 -10.85 12.00 -0.35
N GLU A 124 -11.07 12.62 0.82
CA GLU A 124 -10.55 13.93 1.17
C GLU A 124 -9.02 13.95 1.20
N GLN A 125 -8.41 12.86 1.68
CA GLN A 125 -6.96 12.71 1.65
C GLN A 125 -6.44 12.59 0.21
N HIS A 126 -7.12 11.85 -0.67
CA HIS A 126 -6.79 11.78 -2.09
C HIS A 126 -6.90 13.15 -2.77
N ASP A 127 -7.95 13.91 -2.49
CA ASP A 127 -8.14 15.25 -3.07
C ASP A 127 -7.06 16.22 -2.57
N GLY A 128 -6.65 16.10 -1.31
CA GLY A 128 -5.50 16.84 -0.78
C GLY A 128 -4.18 16.51 -1.51
N ILE A 129 -3.94 15.24 -1.81
CA ILE A 129 -2.76 14.82 -2.59
C ILE A 129 -2.84 15.30 -4.04
N LYS A 130 -3.98 15.16 -4.70
CA LYS A 130 -4.18 15.66 -6.09
C LYS A 130 -3.94 17.15 -6.16
N THR A 131 -4.48 17.93 -5.24
CA THR A 131 -4.28 19.38 -5.15
C THR A 131 -2.81 19.73 -4.92
N MET A 132 -2.10 18.99 -4.05
CA MET A 132 -0.68 19.22 -3.77
C MET A 132 0.20 19.06 -5.01
N PHE A 133 -0.17 18.16 -5.92
CA PHE A 133 0.65 17.81 -7.09
C PHE A 133 0.00 18.17 -8.42
N GLN A 134 -1.12 18.94 -8.44
CA GLN A 134 -1.87 19.28 -9.65
C GLN A 134 -1.00 19.97 -10.73
N ASP A 135 -0.07 20.83 -10.32
CA ASP A 135 0.80 21.59 -11.23
C ASP A 135 2.12 20.84 -11.56
N SER A 136 2.27 19.60 -11.07
CA SER A 136 3.45 18.80 -11.38
C SER A 136 3.40 18.24 -12.81
N ALA A 137 4.57 18.11 -13.43
CA ALA A 137 4.70 17.44 -14.72
C ALA A 137 4.22 15.97 -14.70
N TRP A 138 4.00 15.39 -13.51
CA TRP A 138 3.57 14.01 -13.34
C TRP A 138 2.14 13.76 -13.83
N PHE A 139 1.27 14.76 -13.67
CA PHE A 139 -0.16 14.70 -14.01
C PHE A 139 -0.52 15.55 -15.23
N SER A 140 0.48 16.20 -15.88
CA SER A 140 0.26 17.04 -17.04
C SER A 140 0.20 16.24 -18.35
N GLY A 141 -0.36 16.87 -19.40
CA GLY A 141 -0.31 16.37 -20.78
C GLY A 141 -1.20 15.15 -21.07
N GLY A 142 -2.19 14.87 -20.24
CA GLY A 142 -3.16 13.78 -20.48
C GLY A 142 -2.59 12.36 -20.42
N ALA A 143 -1.30 12.19 -20.10
CA ALA A 143 -0.69 10.86 -19.95
C ALA A 143 -1.19 10.16 -18.69
N MET A 144 -1.44 8.85 -18.77
CA MET A 144 -1.82 8.02 -17.62
C MET A 144 -0.62 7.84 -16.68
N THR A 145 -0.87 7.88 -15.38
CA THR A 145 0.19 7.71 -14.39
C THR A 145 0.32 6.26 -13.93
N ILE A 146 1.55 5.77 -13.82
CA ILE A 146 1.87 4.44 -13.28
C ILE A 146 2.79 4.63 -12.07
N ALA A 147 2.34 4.25 -10.88
CA ALA A 147 3.22 4.18 -9.72
C ALA A 147 4.07 2.92 -9.78
N MET A 148 5.39 3.06 -9.69
CA MET A 148 6.34 1.95 -9.66
C MET A 148 7.21 2.06 -8.41
N HIS A 149 7.10 1.10 -7.50
CA HIS A 149 7.81 1.11 -6.23
C HIS A 149 8.98 0.13 -6.22
N PHE A 150 10.16 0.63 -5.88
CA PHE A 150 11.35 -0.18 -5.60
C PHE A 150 11.57 -0.30 -4.10
N ARG A 151 11.86 -1.51 -3.63
CA ARG A 151 12.21 -1.78 -2.24
C ARG A 151 13.53 -2.52 -2.19
N ILE A 152 14.59 -1.82 -1.82
CA ILE A 152 15.96 -2.32 -1.74
C ILE A 152 16.44 -2.20 -0.29
N GLY A 153 16.84 -1.05 0.16
CA GLY A 153 17.18 -0.64 1.52
C GLY A 153 17.69 -1.77 2.42
N ASP A 154 16.96 -1.99 3.50
CA ASP A 154 17.25 -3.05 4.47
C ASP A 154 17.11 -4.48 3.89
N TYR A 155 16.43 -4.69 2.76
CA TYR A 155 16.31 -6.00 2.10
C TYR A 155 17.65 -6.51 1.58
N ALA A 156 18.59 -5.63 1.27
CA ALA A 156 19.93 -6.01 0.83
C ALA A 156 20.64 -6.95 1.83
N GLN A 157 20.32 -6.83 3.12
CA GLN A 157 20.92 -7.61 4.20
C GLN A 157 20.12 -8.86 4.60
N ILE A 158 18.90 -9.03 4.08
CA ILE A 158 17.97 -10.09 4.48
C ILE A 158 17.30 -10.78 3.28
N GLN A 159 18.03 -10.93 2.17
CA GLN A 159 17.45 -11.42 0.91
C GLN A 159 16.89 -12.84 0.99
N ASP A 160 17.38 -13.67 1.90
CA ASP A 160 16.81 -14.99 2.18
C ASP A 160 15.38 -14.91 2.73
N ALA A 161 15.02 -13.80 3.38
CA ALA A 161 13.68 -13.55 3.89
C ALA A 161 12.88 -12.64 2.96
N HIS A 162 13.52 -11.58 2.45
CA HIS A 162 12.90 -10.57 1.58
C HIS A 162 13.81 -10.31 0.37
N PRO A 163 13.58 -10.98 -0.77
CA PRO A 163 14.42 -10.84 -1.94
C PRO A 163 14.30 -9.45 -2.56
N ILE A 164 15.41 -8.91 -3.05
CA ILE A 164 15.39 -7.76 -3.95
C ILE A 164 14.87 -8.22 -5.30
N LEU A 165 13.89 -7.50 -5.81
CA LEU A 165 13.28 -7.81 -7.10
C LEU A 165 14.20 -7.37 -8.25
N PRO A 166 14.44 -8.24 -9.26
CA PRO A 166 15.26 -7.89 -10.40
C PRO A 166 14.55 -6.88 -11.31
N LEU A 167 15.33 -6.11 -12.08
CA LEU A 167 14.81 -5.16 -13.07
C LEU A 167 13.82 -5.81 -14.04
N GLU A 168 14.04 -7.06 -14.39
CA GLU A 168 13.18 -7.81 -15.31
C GLU A 168 11.74 -7.96 -14.81
N TYR A 169 11.52 -8.02 -13.49
CA TYR A 169 10.17 -7.96 -12.91
C TYR A 169 9.48 -6.65 -13.28
N TYR A 170 10.15 -5.53 -13.06
CA TYR A 170 9.61 -4.19 -13.35
C TYR A 170 9.37 -3.97 -14.84
N ARG A 171 10.26 -4.50 -15.68
CA ARG A 171 10.10 -4.50 -17.15
C ARG A 171 8.84 -5.26 -17.57
N ARG A 172 8.66 -6.49 -17.11
CA ARG A 172 7.49 -7.33 -17.42
C ARG A 172 6.18 -6.72 -16.91
N ALA A 173 6.22 -6.14 -15.70
CA ALA A 173 5.07 -5.47 -15.13
C ALA A 173 4.66 -4.21 -15.91
N LEU A 174 5.65 -3.40 -16.31
CA LEU A 174 5.40 -2.22 -17.13
C LEU A 174 4.89 -2.61 -18.53
N HIS A 175 5.51 -3.61 -19.17
CA HIS A 175 5.03 -4.17 -20.42
C HIS A 175 3.57 -4.61 -20.32
N HIS A 176 3.23 -5.35 -19.27
CA HIS A 176 1.86 -5.81 -19.06
C HIS A 176 0.87 -4.63 -19.03
N ILE A 177 1.14 -3.59 -18.25
CA ILE A 177 0.25 -2.41 -18.17
C ILE A 177 0.15 -1.71 -19.53
N VAL A 178 1.31 -1.36 -20.11
CA VAL A 178 1.38 -0.59 -21.36
C VAL A 178 0.69 -1.30 -22.55
N SER A 179 0.71 -2.64 -22.55
CA SER A 179 0.10 -3.45 -23.62
C SER A 179 -1.39 -3.73 -23.41
N ASN A 180 -1.91 -3.62 -22.19
CA ASN A 180 -3.29 -3.97 -21.87
C ASN A 180 -4.19 -2.76 -21.59
N VAL A 181 -3.65 -1.54 -21.55
CA VAL A 181 -4.48 -0.33 -21.49
C VAL A 181 -5.21 -0.15 -22.82
N PRO A 182 -6.55 -0.06 -22.83
CA PRO A 182 -7.31 0.15 -24.05
C PRO A 182 -6.91 1.43 -24.77
N SER A 183 -6.80 1.38 -26.10
CA SER A 183 -6.43 2.56 -26.91
C SER A 183 -7.40 3.73 -26.71
N ALA A 184 -8.68 3.46 -26.46
CA ALA A 184 -9.67 4.49 -26.17
C ALA A 184 -9.36 5.28 -24.89
N ASP A 185 -8.76 4.65 -23.86
CA ASP A 185 -8.40 5.29 -22.60
C ASP A 185 -7.12 6.13 -22.72
N LEU A 186 -6.34 5.91 -23.78
CA LEU A 186 -5.11 6.65 -24.06
C LEU A 186 -5.37 7.98 -24.80
N TYR A 187 -6.60 8.20 -25.23
CA TYR A 187 -7.01 9.38 -25.97
C TYR A 187 -7.94 10.24 -25.11
N LYS A 188 -7.41 11.29 -24.50
CA LYS A 188 -8.21 12.36 -23.89
C LYS A 188 -7.97 13.61 -24.73
N PRO A 189 -8.98 14.11 -25.50
CA PRO A 189 -8.89 15.41 -26.16
C PRO A 189 -8.67 16.48 -25.08
N ASN A 190 -7.74 17.41 -25.33
CA ASN A 190 -7.58 18.58 -24.47
C ASN A 190 -8.84 19.46 -24.64
N ASP A 191 -9.27 20.14 -23.56
CA ASP A 191 -10.43 21.04 -23.54
C ASP A 191 -10.35 22.18 -24.59
N ASP A 192 -9.15 22.46 -25.12
CA ASP A 192 -8.88 23.54 -26.09
C ASP A 192 -8.92 23.07 -27.56
N GLY A 193 -9.27 21.84 -27.86
CA GLY A 193 -9.40 21.34 -29.24
C GLY A 193 -8.09 21.29 -30.05
N ASN A 194 -6.95 21.57 -29.45
CA ASN A 194 -5.63 21.44 -30.05
C ASN A 194 -5.02 20.09 -29.67
N ASP A 195 -5.18 19.13 -30.56
CA ASP A 195 -4.58 17.79 -30.43
C ASP A 195 -3.06 17.87 -30.54
N VAL A 196 -2.36 18.10 -29.42
CA VAL A 196 -0.95 17.78 -29.35
C VAL A 196 -0.86 16.26 -29.20
N ILE A 197 -0.78 15.55 -30.32
CA ILE A 197 -0.50 14.11 -30.36
C ILE A 197 0.92 13.92 -29.81
N THR A 198 1.06 13.79 -28.50
CA THR A 198 2.31 13.34 -27.90
C THR A 198 2.34 11.82 -28.01
N ASP A 199 3.44 11.24 -28.53
CA ASP A 199 3.67 9.78 -28.52
C ASP A 199 3.71 9.22 -27.09
N VAL A 200 3.90 10.09 -26.10
CA VAL A 200 3.96 9.73 -24.68
C VAL A 200 2.55 9.49 -24.14
N LYS A 201 2.29 8.27 -23.70
CA LYS A 201 1.01 7.81 -23.16
C LYS A 201 1.03 7.58 -21.67
N PHE A 202 2.22 7.42 -21.06
CA PHE A 202 2.39 7.06 -19.66
C PHE A 202 3.45 7.90 -18.96
N ASN A 203 3.12 8.38 -17.77
CA ASN A 203 4.07 8.96 -16.82
C ASN A 203 4.31 7.94 -15.71
N VAL A 204 5.51 7.35 -15.68
CA VAL A 204 5.91 6.36 -14.68
C VAL A 204 6.56 7.08 -13.50
N LEU A 205 5.89 7.08 -12.36
CA LEU A 205 6.35 7.67 -11.11
C LEU A 205 7.09 6.62 -10.29
N ILE A 206 8.38 6.83 -10.07
CA ILE A 206 9.26 5.89 -9.38
C ILE A 206 9.41 6.30 -7.92
N PHE A 207 9.06 5.37 -7.04
CA PHE A 207 9.13 5.51 -5.59
C PHE A 207 10.22 4.59 -5.04
N ASN A 208 11.13 5.14 -4.24
CA ASN A 208 12.18 4.41 -3.54
C ASN A 208 12.70 5.24 -2.37
N GLN A 209 13.43 4.63 -1.45
CA GLN A 209 14.15 5.35 -0.40
C GLN A 209 15.41 6.03 -0.98
N ALA A 210 15.78 7.20 -0.47
CA ALA A 210 16.94 7.96 -0.99
C ALA A 210 18.26 7.16 -0.96
N CYS A 211 18.42 6.25 0.01
CA CYS A 211 19.61 5.38 0.07
C CYS A 211 19.72 4.43 -1.14
N ASP A 212 18.64 4.22 -1.90
CA ASP A 212 18.59 3.31 -3.04
C ASP A 212 18.71 4.03 -4.38
N ASP A 213 18.89 5.36 -4.37
CA ASP A 213 18.82 6.22 -5.55
C ASP A 213 19.77 5.79 -6.67
N GLU A 214 20.99 5.42 -6.35
CA GLU A 214 21.99 5.03 -7.35
C GLU A 214 21.50 3.84 -8.18
N VAL A 215 21.11 2.75 -7.52
CA VAL A 215 20.63 1.52 -8.17
C VAL A 215 19.31 1.78 -8.92
N VAL A 216 18.40 2.54 -8.31
CA VAL A 216 17.10 2.83 -8.94
C VAL A 216 17.25 3.74 -10.16
N LEU A 217 18.17 4.70 -10.14
CA LEU A 217 18.47 5.53 -11.30
C LEU A 217 19.10 4.72 -12.45
N GLU A 218 19.90 3.70 -12.16
CA GLU A 218 20.40 2.76 -13.18
C GLU A 218 19.24 1.96 -13.79
N HIS A 219 18.35 1.40 -12.96
CA HIS A 219 17.15 0.72 -13.44
C HIS A 219 16.29 1.63 -14.30
N MET A 220 16.10 2.87 -13.88
CA MET A 220 15.34 3.86 -14.65
C MET A 220 16.00 4.17 -16.00
N ARG A 221 17.34 4.28 -16.07
CA ARG A 221 18.07 4.47 -17.34
C ARG A 221 17.86 3.29 -18.29
N ALA A 222 17.93 2.07 -17.75
CA ALA A 222 17.72 0.86 -18.54
C ALA A 222 16.27 0.77 -19.08
N LEU A 223 15.25 1.10 -18.28
CA LEU A 223 13.87 1.17 -18.74
C LEU A 223 13.64 2.28 -19.79
N LYS A 224 14.28 3.45 -19.64
CA LYS A 224 14.23 4.55 -20.63
C LYS A 224 14.86 4.18 -21.96
N ALA A 225 15.91 3.38 -21.94
CA ALA A 225 16.61 2.92 -23.13
C ALA A 225 15.90 1.78 -23.86
N ASP A 226 14.91 1.14 -23.23
CA ASP A 226 14.15 0.07 -23.84
C ASP A 226 13.30 0.60 -25.00
N PRO A 227 13.44 0.07 -26.23
CA PRO A 227 12.70 0.54 -27.41
C PRO A 227 11.18 0.53 -27.23
N GLU A 228 10.66 -0.36 -26.39
CA GLU A 228 9.23 -0.48 -26.12
C GLU A 228 8.69 0.71 -25.32
N PHE A 229 9.50 1.21 -24.35
CA PHE A 229 9.07 2.28 -23.45
C PHE A 229 9.56 3.65 -23.88
N ALA A 230 10.66 3.74 -24.64
CA ALA A 230 11.36 4.97 -24.98
C ALA A 230 10.47 6.07 -25.58
N LYS A 231 9.46 5.68 -26.41
CA LYS A 231 8.53 6.62 -27.04
C LYS A 231 7.23 6.81 -26.24
N ARG A 232 6.82 5.80 -25.47
CA ARG A 232 5.52 5.75 -24.82
C ARG A 232 5.51 6.19 -23.36
N CYS A 233 6.66 6.13 -22.69
CA CYS A 233 6.78 6.37 -21.26
C CYS A 233 7.75 7.51 -20.95
N ARG A 234 7.34 8.40 -20.03
CA ARG A 234 8.24 9.30 -19.30
C ARG A 234 8.41 8.78 -17.89
N PHE A 235 9.64 8.84 -17.38
CA PHE A 235 9.96 8.33 -16.06
C PHE A 235 10.36 9.48 -15.15
N TYR A 236 9.74 9.56 -14.00
CA TYR A 236 9.96 10.58 -12.99
C TYR A 236 10.29 9.92 -11.66
N LYS A 237 11.42 10.27 -11.06
CA LYS A 237 11.70 9.89 -9.69
C LYS A 237 10.94 10.82 -8.75
N VAL A 238 10.13 10.25 -7.86
CA VAL A 238 9.47 11.00 -6.79
C VAL A 238 10.51 11.31 -5.71
N PRO A 239 10.66 12.58 -5.28
CA PRO A 239 11.58 12.93 -4.21
C PRO A 239 11.22 12.26 -2.89
N ASP A 240 12.19 11.66 -2.19
CA ASP A 240 12.01 11.01 -0.88
C ASP A 240 11.88 12.02 0.29
N MET A 241 11.77 13.31 -0.02
CA MET A 241 11.54 14.36 0.99
C MET A 241 10.09 14.41 1.50
N PHE A 242 9.16 13.78 0.79
CA PHE A 242 7.78 13.70 1.23
C PHE A 242 7.62 12.62 2.30
N GLU A 243 6.78 12.89 3.30
CA GLU A 243 6.42 11.91 4.32
C GLU A 243 5.91 10.63 3.66
N ASP A 244 6.29 9.48 4.20
CA ASP A 244 5.98 8.16 3.62
C ASP A 244 4.48 7.93 3.39
N TRP A 245 3.61 8.38 4.30
CA TRP A 245 2.17 8.27 4.11
C TRP A 245 1.64 9.13 2.93
N LYS A 246 2.26 10.27 2.64
CA LYS A 246 1.94 11.08 1.45
C LYS A 246 2.40 10.39 0.17
N GLN A 247 3.57 9.75 0.18
CA GLN A 247 4.04 8.94 -0.94
C GLN A 247 3.09 7.76 -1.20
N MET A 248 2.61 7.07 -0.16
CA MET A 248 1.61 6.00 -0.28
C MET A 248 0.31 6.51 -0.92
N LEU A 249 -0.20 7.66 -0.48
CA LEU A 249 -1.39 8.27 -1.07
C LEU A 249 -1.13 8.76 -2.50
N LEU A 250 0.06 9.27 -2.82
CA LEU A 250 0.44 9.62 -4.19
C LEU A 250 0.45 8.39 -5.11
N MET A 251 0.94 7.25 -4.63
CA MET A 251 0.84 5.98 -5.37
C MET A 251 -0.62 5.60 -5.63
N SER A 252 -1.52 5.88 -4.70
CA SER A 252 -2.93 5.48 -4.78
C SER A 252 -3.78 6.39 -5.69
N VAL A 253 -3.31 7.57 -6.05
CA VAL A 253 -3.99 8.44 -7.02
C VAL A 253 -3.45 8.28 -8.45
N CYS A 254 -2.46 7.43 -8.66
CA CYS A 254 -2.02 7.02 -10.00
C CYS A 254 -3.07 6.14 -10.69
N ALA A 255 -3.05 6.08 -12.03
CA ALA A 255 -3.97 5.23 -12.79
C ALA A 255 -3.69 3.73 -12.54
N HIS A 256 -2.44 3.33 -12.48
CA HIS A 256 -2.01 1.94 -12.30
C HIS A 256 -0.86 1.82 -11.30
N ASN A 257 -0.60 0.58 -10.81
CA ASN A 257 0.44 0.34 -9.81
C ASN A 257 1.30 -0.88 -10.15
N ILE A 258 2.61 -0.73 -10.04
CA ILE A 258 3.61 -1.81 -10.02
C ILE A 258 4.21 -1.82 -8.62
N ILE A 259 3.89 -2.84 -7.83
CA ILE A 259 4.30 -2.90 -6.43
C ILE A 259 5.54 -3.76 -6.22
N ALA A 260 6.39 -3.38 -5.27
CA ALA A 260 7.41 -4.26 -4.75
C ALA A 260 6.81 -5.29 -3.77
N ASN A 261 7.62 -6.24 -3.29
CA ASN A 261 7.27 -7.17 -2.20
C ASN A 261 7.24 -6.45 -0.83
N SER A 262 6.41 -5.42 -0.74
CA SER A 262 6.31 -4.52 0.42
C SER A 262 4.85 -4.17 0.73
N THR A 263 4.46 -4.33 1.99
CA THR A 263 3.13 -3.91 2.47
C THR A 263 2.88 -2.41 2.27
N PHE A 264 3.93 -1.60 2.16
CA PHE A 264 3.82 -0.18 1.85
C PHE A 264 3.18 0.05 0.47
N SER A 265 3.76 -0.51 -0.59
CA SER A 265 3.20 -0.38 -1.94
C SER A 265 1.94 -1.21 -2.16
N TRP A 266 1.75 -2.29 -1.39
CA TRP A 266 0.49 -3.01 -1.36
C TRP A 266 -0.67 -2.06 -1.00
N TRP A 267 -0.52 -1.26 0.07
CA TRP A 267 -1.52 -0.27 0.47
C TRP A 267 -1.65 0.89 -0.51
N GLY A 268 -0.55 1.36 -1.11
CA GLY A 268 -0.62 2.34 -2.19
C GLY A 268 -1.51 1.88 -3.35
N ALA A 269 -1.44 0.59 -3.72
CA ALA A 269 -2.29 0.00 -4.74
C ALA A 269 -3.72 -0.33 -4.25
N TYR A 270 -3.88 -0.73 -2.98
CA TYR A 270 -5.19 -1.05 -2.42
C TYR A 270 -6.06 0.19 -2.24
N PHE A 271 -5.49 1.31 -1.80
CA PHE A 271 -6.16 2.60 -1.72
C PHE A 271 -6.51 3.21 -3.07
N ASN A 272 -5.92 2.75 -4.15
CA ASN A 272 -6.27 3.23 -5.49
C ASN A 272 -7.71 2.84 -5.84
N GLN A 273 -8.57 3.84 -6.03
CA GLN A 273 -10.00 3.66 -6.33
C GLN A 273 -10.32 3.80 -7.82
N ASN A 274 -9.31 3.94 -8.70
CA ASN A 274 -9.54 3.98 -10.14
C ASN A 274 -10.17 2.66 -10.61
N PRO A 275 -11.38 2.67 -11.19
CA PRO A 275 -12.08 1.45 -11.60
C PRO A 275 -11.35 0.70 -12.74
N GLY A 276 -10.55 1.40 -13.54
CA GLY A 276 -9.74 0.79 -14.61
C GLY A 276 -8.31 0.44 -14.18
N LYS A 277 -8.00 0.48 -12.88
CA LYS A 277 -6.64 0.20 -12.42
C LYS A 277 -6.18 -1.21 -12.75
N MET A 278 -4.92 -1.32 -13.18
CA MET A 278 -4.16 -2.56 -13.17
C MET A 278 -3.12 -2.50 -12.06
N VAL A 279 -3.04 -3.56 -11.26
CA VAL A 279 -2.04 -3.71 -10.21
C VAL A 279 -1.20 -4.93 -10.49
N CYS A 280 0.11 -4.74 -10.71
CA CYS A 280 1.07 -5.81 -10.90
C CYS A 280 1.86 -6.06 -9.61
N TYR A 281 1.94 -7.35 -9.19
CA TYR A 281 2.69 -7.76 -8.01
C TYR A 281 3.67 -8.92 -8.33
N PRO A 282 4.79 -9.04 -7.57
CA PRO A 282 5.81 -10.04 -7.86
C PRO A 282 5.40 -11.44 -7.42
N SER A 283 5.80 -12.45 -8.18
CA SER A 283 5.57 -13.86 -7.83
C SER A 283 6.35 -14.28 -6.56
N ALA A 284 7.50 -13.69 -6.30
CA ALA A 284 8.30 -13.90 -5.09
C ALA A 284 8.06 -12.75 -4.11
N TRP A 285 7.19 -12.97 -3.11
CA TRP A 285 6.95 -12.01 -2.04
C TRP A 285 7.92 -12.20 -0.88
N PHE A 286 8.19 -13.45 -0.53
CA PHE A 286 9.16 -13.85 0.47
C PHE A 286 10.24 -14.72 -0.14
N GLY A 287 11.41 -14.71 0.46
CA GLY A 287 12.51 -15.60 0.18
C GLY A 287 12.38 -16.96 0.88
N PRO A 288 13.32 -17.89 0.63
CA PRO A 288 13.23 -19.27 1.11
C PRO A 288 13.26 -19.42 2.64
N ALA A 289 13.78 -18.42 3.37
CA ALA A 289 13.77 -18.42 4.85
C ALA A 289 12.37 -18.25 5.45
N LEU A 290 11.43 -17.63 4.72
CA LEU A 290 10.07 -17.38 5.16
C LEU A 290 9.08 -18.24 4.35
N LYS A 291 8.69 -19.37 4.94
CA LYS A 291 7.74 -20.32 4.31
C LYS A 291 6.29 -19.87 4.50
N HIS A 292 5.98 -18.62 4.16
CA HIS A 292 4.63 -18.07 4.28
C HIS A 292 3.78 -18.39 3.04
N ASP A 293 2.54 -18.82 3.29
CA ASP A 293 1.56 -19.06 2.23
C ASP A 293 0.86 -17.72 1.87
N THR A 294 1.20 -17.16 0.73
CA THR A 294 0.73 -15.84 0.27
C THR A 294 -0.56 -15.89 -0.55
N ARG A 295 -1.27 -17.03 -0.64
CA ARG A 295 -2.47 -17.18 -1.48
C ARG A 295 -3.61 -16.24 -1.12
N ASP A 296 -3.66 -15.78 0.12
CA ASP A 296 -4.68 -14.86 0.60
C ASP A 296 -4.20 -13.40 0.71
N LEU A 297 -2.94 -13.12 0.33
CA LEU A 297 -2.34 -11.79 0.49
C LEU A 297 -2.86 -10.77 -0.52
N PHE A 298 -3.16 -11.21 -1.75
CA PHE A 298 -3.48 -10.31 -2.85
C PHE A 298 -4.96 -10.38 -3.23
N PRO A 299 -5.60 -9.23 -3.53
CA PRO A 299 -6.88 -9.20 -4.19
C PRO A 299 -6.88 -10.01 -5.49
N ALA A 300 -8.02 -10.62 -5.81
CA ALA A 300 -8.11 -11.58 -6.92
C ALA A 300 -7.96 -10.93 -8.31
N ASP A 301 -8.21 -9.64 -8.40
CA ASP A 301 -8.11 -8.82 -9.61
C ASP A 301 -6.68 -8.31 -9.88
N TRP A 302 -5.74 -8.53 -8.97
CA TRP A 302 -4.34 -8.13 -9.16
C TRP A 302 -3.58 -9.13 -10.02
N VAL A 303 -2.63 -8.64 -10.81
CA VAL A 303 -1.89 -9.43 -11.78
C VAL A 303 -0.54 -9.87 -11.23
N LYS A 304 -0.37 -11.19 -11.15
CA LYS A 304 0.90 -11.79 -10.71
C LYS A 304 1.91 -11.80 -11.84
N ILE A 305 3.04 -11.14 -11.65
CA ILE A 305 4.15 -11.10 -12.62
C ILE A 305 5.29 -12.00 -12.13
N ASN A 306 5.82 -12.83 -13.02
CA ASN A 306 6.99 -13.64 -12.68
C ASN A 306 8.20 -12.75 -12.37
N SER A 307 8.71 -12.85 -11.17
CA SER A 307 9.87 -12.10 -10.67
C SER A 307 11.12 -12.98 -10.48
N LEU A 308 11.04 -14.24 -10.86
CA LEU A 308 12.19 -15.14 -10.89
C LEU A 308 12.88 -15.03 -12.26
N ILE A 309 14.21 -15.04 -12.25
CA ILE A 309 15.05 -15.02 -13.46
C ILE A 309 15.19 -16.44 -14.00
#